data_332fe0a46a6b96eb432fdb7c9ff79960
#
_entry.id   332fe0a46a6b96eb432fdb7c9ff79960
#
_cell.length_a   1.000
_cell.length_b   1.000
_cell.length_c   1.000
_cell.angle_alpha   90.00
_cell.angle_beta   90.00
_cell.angle_gamma   90.00
#
_symmetry.space_group_name_H-M   'P 1'
#
loop_
_entity.id
_entity.type
_entity.pdbx_description
1 polymer ?
#
loop_
_entity_poly.entity_id
_entity_poly.type
_entity_poly.pdbx_seq_one_letter_code
_entity_poly.pdbx_strand_id
1 'polypeptide(L)'
;MEYKLDYISRLFSKISHKRTESYVINRLWNKLDDTRIQFVLQQYVLRKEGQYALADVYLPQLKLAVEVDEPYHYDNKEADKIRQSEIAEYMDVRRIRCYNVVDGKVVDCSLEEVNQRTDDVVAYIKQRITELGDDFRPWKDIDTVSDIQKRGGLSVKDDISLYTIDDIAAVFGTRPKHRGFLRASGVAVPNKPDEVVWWPNTSHRKWDNSLQEDGVTITEYPRNESERAAHVKQHIGSNEKRIVFLRYTDMLGLTSYRFMGVYQMNKERSVKENRCVWERISETYVLDNKKS
;
A
#
# COMPACT_ATOMS: atom_id res chain seq x y z
N MET A 1 15.62 -14.95 5.33
CA MET A 1 16.11 -13.97 4.30
C MET A 1 15.51 -12.63 4.70
N GLU A 2 16.31 -11.60 4.67
CA GLU A 2 15.83 -10.25 4.99
C GLU A 2 14.70 -9.86 4.01
N TYR A 3 13.59 -9.32 4.55
CA TYR A 3 12.41 -8.99 3.76
C TYR A 3 12.71 -8.09 2.56
N LYS A 4 13.50 -7.01 2.79
CA LYS A 4 13.87 -6.08 1.72
C LYS A 4 14.64 -6.78 0.61
N LEU A 5 15.55 -7.67 0.94
CA LEU A 5 16.33 -8.41 -0.06
C LEU A 5 15.43 -9.33 -0.90
N ASP A 6 14.51 -10.05 -0.27
CA ASP A 6 13.54 -10.89 -0.99
C ASP A 6 12.63 -10.05 -1.90
N TYR A 7 12.11 -8.92 -1.39
CA TYR A 7 11.30 -7.97 -2.15
C TYR A 7 12.06 -7.47 -3.39
N ILE A 8 13.28 -6.96 -3.21
CA ILE A 8 14.12 -6.41 -4.29
C ILE A 8 14.43 -7.49 -5.34
N SER A 9 14.79 -8.71 -4.90
CA SER A 9 15.08 -9.82 -5.81
C SER A 9 13.88 -10.17 -6.70
N ARG A 10 12.67 -10.22 -6.13
CA ARG A 10 11.43 -10.43 -6.89
C ARG A 10 11.11 -9.27 -7.83
N LEU A 11 11.39 -8.06 -7.39
CA LEU A 11 11.15 -6.85 -8.17
C LEU A 11 11.94 -6.88 -9.47
N PHE A 12 13.27 -7.08 -9.39
CA PHE A 12 14.13 -7.12 -10.57
C PHE A 12 13.84 -8.30 -11.51
N SER A 13 13.32 -9.41 -11.00
CA SER A 13 12.94 -10.53 -11.85
C SER A 13 11.80 -10.18 -12.84
N LYS A 14 10.95 -9.18 -12.52
CA LYS A 14 9.84 -8.77 -13.39
C LYS A 14 10.25 -8.04 -14.67
N ILE A 15 11.41 -7.43 -14.68
CA ILE A 15 11.92 -6.62 -15.80
C ILE A 15 13.05 -7.31 -16.59
N SER A 16 13.36 -8.57 -16.29
CA SER A 16 14.50 -9.29 -16.89
C SER A 16 14.43 -9.41 -18.42
N HIS A 17 13.23 -9.31 -19.03
CA HIS A 17 13.04 -9.40 -20.48
C HIS A 17 13.06 -8.04 -21.20
N LYS A 18 13.05 -6.94 -20.47
CA LYS A 18 13.04 -5.57 -20.99
C LYS A 18 14.43 -4.96 -20.87
N ARG A 19 15.25 -5.10 -21.91
CA ARG A 19 16.70 -4.78 -21.83
C ARG A 19 16.99 -3.35 -21.43
N THR A 20 16.44 -2.36 -22.14
CA THR A 20 16.71 -0.94 -21.90
C THR A 20 16.12 -0.48 -20.60
N GLU A 21 14.83 -0.80 -20.35
CA GLU A 21 14.15 -0.51 -19.09
C GLU A 21 14.90 -1.15 -17.91
N SER A 22 15.28 -2.42 -18.04
CA SER A 22 16.06 -3.13 -17.01
C SER A 22 17.39 -2.44 -16.72
N TYR A 23 18.12 -2.02 -17.76
CA TYR A 23 19.40 -1.31 -17.60
C TYR A 23 19.22 0.01 -16.84
N VAL A 24 18.26 0.84 -17.27
CA VAL A 24 17.97 2.15 -16.67
C VAL A 24 17.55 1.99 -15.22
N ILE A 25 16.65 1.05 -14.92
CA ILE A 25 16.15 0.82 -13.55
C ILE A 25 17.26 0.32 -12.63
N ASN A 26 18.10 -0.61 -13.11
CA ASN A 26 19.26 -1.08 -12.34
C ASN A 26 20.25 0.05 -12.06
N ARG A 27 20.52 0.92 -13.08
CA ARG A 27 21.38 2.09 -12.87
C ARG A 27 20.78 3.05 -11.86
N LEU A 28 19.48 3.36 -11.99
CA LEU A 28 18.73 4.25 -11.08
C LEU A 28 18.86 3.74 -9.64
N TRP A 29 18.60 2.44 -9.41
CA TRP A 29 18.74 1.79 -8.12
C TRP A 29 20.14 1.92 -7.54
N ASN A 30 21.16 1.51 -8.31
CA ASN A 30 22.54 1.51 -7.83
C ASN A 30 23.11 2.92 -7.59
N LYS A 31 22.70 3.91 -8.40
CA LYS A 31 23.14 5.30 -8.25
C LYS A 31 22.41 6.03 -7.12
N LEU A 32 21.17 5.69 -6.87
CA LEU A 32 20.44 6.22 -5.72
C LEU A 32 21.07 5.72 -4.43
N ASP A 33 21.41 4.43 -4.34
CA ASP A 33 22.07 3.77 -3.21
C ASP A 33 21.46 4.15 -1.86
N ASP A 34 20.13 4.14 -1.80
CA ASP A 34 19.36 4.51 -0.59
C ASP A 34 18.27 3.50 -0.29
N THR A 35 18.55 2.59 0.65
CA THR A 35 17.61 1.54 1.08
C THR A 35 16.39 2.05 1.87
N ARG A 36 16.34 3.35 2.15
CA ARG A 36 15.17 4.00 2.74
C ARG A 36 14.08 4.27 1.70
N ILE A 37 14.40 4.14 0.40
CA ILE A 37 13.46 4.32 -0.71
C ILE A 37 12.96 2.97 -1.16
N GLN A 38 11.65 2.80 -1.20
CA GLN A 38 11.02 1.65 -1.82
C GLN A 38 10.85 1.90 -3.32
N PHE A 39 11.36 0.99 -4.15
CA PHE A 39 11.03 0.93 -5.57
C PHE A 39 9.83 0.01 -5.76
N VAL A 40 8.84 0.50 -6.51
CA VAL A 40 7.72 -0.30 -6.97
C VAL A 40 7.78 -0.31 -8.50
N LEU A 41 8.00 -1.48 -9.11
CA LEU A 41 8.07 -1.58 -10.58
C LEU A 41 6.70 -1.97 -11.14
N GLN A 42 6.39 -1.45 -12.33
CA GLN A 42 5.14 -1.70 -13.03
C GLN A 42 3.93 -1.39 -12.13
N GLN A 43 3.96 -0.20 -11.51
CA GLN A 43 2.88 0.25 -10.62
C GLN A 43 1.58 0.38 -11.39
N TYR A 44 0.56 -0.33 -10.94
CA TYR A 44 -0.79 -0.21 -11.46
C TYR A 44 -1.37 1.17 -11.10
N VAL A 45 -1.81 1.89 -12.12
CA VAL A 45 -2.51 3.17 -11.98
C VAL A 45 -3.87 3.05 -12.66
N LEU A 46 -4.94 3.16 -11.88
CA LEU A 46 -6.29 3.15 -12.42
C LEU A 46 -6.52 4.46 -13.19
N ARG A 47 -6.98 4.34 -14.43
CA ARG A 47 -7.34 5.44 -15.32
C ARG A 47 -8.86 5.63 -15.36
N LYS A 48 -9.27 6.75 -15.94
CA LYS A 48 -10.70 7.01 -16.23
C LYS A 48 -11.28 5.86 -17.09
N GLU A 49 -12.57 5.62 -16.97
CA GLU A 49 -13.29 4.58 -17.70
C GLU A 49 -12.86 3.12 -17.42
N GLY A 50 -12.26 2.85 -16.27
CA GLY A 50 -11.86 1.50 -15.86
C GLY A 50 -10.65 0.94 -16.61
N GLN A 51 -9.96 1.75 -17.39
CA GLN A 51 -8.67 1.41 -17.99
C GLN A 51 -7.56 1.48 -16.92
N TYR A 52 -6.40 0.92 -17.23
CA TYR A 52 -5.23 1.03 -16.36
C TYR A 52 -3.95 1.35 -17.16
N ALA A 53 -2.98 1.88 -16.46
CA ALA A 53 -1.60 2.02 -16.93
C ALA A 53 -0.66 1.38 -15.93
N LEU A 54 0.54 1.04 -16.38
CA LEU A 54 1.63 0.59 -15.52
C LEU A 54 2.73 1.65 -15.58
N ALA A 55 3.07 2.23 -14.45
CA ALA A 55 4.24 3.08 -14.33
C ALA A 55 5.49 2.21 -14.17
N ASP A 56 6.55 2.48 -14.94
CA ASP A 56 7.74 1.61 -14.94
C ASP A 56 8.40 1.55 -13.57
N VAL A 57 8.58 2.70 -12.91
CA VAL A 57 9.03 2.81 -11.52
C VAL A 57 8.14 3.77 -10.77
N TYR A 58 7.75 3.41 -9.57
CA TYR A 58 7.07 4.29 -8.63
C TYR A 58 7.82 4.32 -7.28
N LEU A 59 8.01 5.52 -6.76
CA LEU A 59 8.65 5.79 -5.48
C LEU A 59 7.61 6.33 -4.50
N PRO A 60 6.99 5.46 -3.67
CA PRO A 60 5.84 5.83 -2.82
C PRO A 60 6.12 7.01 -1.89
N GLN A 61 7.32 7.07 -1.29
CA GLN A 61 7.70 8.10 -0.35
C GLN A 61 7.74 9.50 -0.95
N LEU A 62 7.93 9.59 -2.28
CA LEU A 62 8.03 10.84 -3.02
C LEU A 62 6.78 11.13 -3.86
N LYS A 63 5.85 10.18 -3.96
CA LYS A 63 4.74 10.18 -4.92
C LYS A 63 5.24 10.47 -6.33
N LEU A 64 6.32 9.83 -6.72
CA LEU A 64 7.03 10.07 -7.97
C LEU A 64 7.03 8.80 -8.83
N ALA A 65 6.59 8.93 -10.08
CA ALA A 65 6.77 7.91 -11.11
C ALA A 65 7.97 8.26 -12.00
N VAL A 66 8.71 7.25 -12.41
CA VAL A 66 9.76 7.36 -13.44
C VAL A 66 9.38 6.44 -14.59
N GLU A 67 9.24 7.02 -15.78
CA GLU A 67 8.93 6.32 -17.03
C GLU A 67 10.18 6.20 -17.90
N VAL A 68 10.40 5.05 -18.51
CA VAL A 68 11.50 4.79 -19.43
C VAL A 68 10.97 4.75 -20.85
N ASP A 69 11.22 5.81 -21.62
CA ASP A 69 10.73 5.94 -22.99
C ASP A 69 11.70 5.31 -23.98
N GLU A 70 11.34 4.16 -24.52
CA GLU A 70 12.04 3.49 -25.59
C GLU A 70 11.58 4.01 -26.99
N PRO A 71 12.37 3.85 -28.08
CA PRO A 71 12.07 4.40 -29.41
C PRO A 71 10.68 4.08 -29.95
N TYR A 72 10.14 2.90 -29.68
CA TYR A 72 8.82 2.48 -30.19
C TYR A 72 7.63 3.25 -29.56
N HIS A 73 7.85 3.95 -28.44
CA HIS A 73 6.84 4.84 -27.85
C HIS A 73 6.60 6.11 -28.69
N TYR A 74 7.52 6.44 -29.58
CA TYR A 74 7.39 7.65 -30.42
C TYR A 74 6.19 7.60 -31.37
N ASP A 75 5.80 6.43 -31.84
CA ASP A 75 4.71 6.25 -32.82
C ASP A 75 3.32 6.30 -32.17
N ASN A 76 3.22 6.21 -30.84
CA ASN A 76 1.96 6.17 -30.08
C ASN A 76 1.64 7.46 -29.30
N LYS A 77 2.07 8.63 -29.81
CA LYS A 77 2.09 9.91 -29.08
C LYS A 77 0.77 10.36 -28.47
N GLU A 78 -0.37 10.13 -29.11
CA GLU A 78 -1.67 10.62 -28.62
C GLU A 78 -2.19 9.76 -27.46
N ALA A 79 -2.11 8.44 -27.59
CA ALA A 79 -2.49 7.53 -26.51
C ALA A 79 -1.58 7.70 -25.27
N ASP A 80 -0.29 7.93 -25.50
CA ASP A 80 0.68 8.20 -24.42
C ASP A 80 0.44 9.54 -23.74
N LYS A 81 0.05 10.60 -24.45
CA LYS A 81 -0.28 11.90 -23.84
C LYS A 81 -1.48 11.83 -22.91
N ILE A 82 -2.54 11.12 -23.31
CA ILE A 82 -3.72 10.93 -22.46
C ILE A 82 -3.33 10.13 -21.23
N ARG A 83 -2.61 9.02 -21.38
CA ARG A 83 -2.09 8.20 -20.30
C ARG A 83 -1.26 9.03 -19.31
N GLN A 84 -0.39 9.91 -19.82
CA GLN A 84 0.48 10.77 -19.03
C GLN A 84 -0.29 11.79 -18.19
N SER A 85 -1.27 12.48 -18.79
CA SER A 85 -2.06 13.47 -18.07
C SER A 85 -2.84 12.86 -16.92
N GLU A 86 -3.36 11.65 -17.09
CA GLU A 86 -4.10 10.94 -16.06
C GLU A 86 -3.20 10.46 -14.92
N ILE A 87 -1.98 9.99 -15.21
CA ILE A 87 -1.00 9.61 -14.18
C ILE A 87 -0.53 10.86 -13.41
N ALA A 88 -0.29 11.97 -14.12
CA ALA A 88 0.17 13.22 -13.53
C ALA A 88 -0.87 13.89 -12.60
N GLU A 89 -2.15 13.52 -12.67
CA GLU A 89 -3.17 13.96 -11.70
C GLU A 89 -2.92 13.38 -10.29
N TYR A 90 -2.23 12.24 -10.18
CA TYR A 90 -2.04 11.52 -8.91
C TYR A 90 -0.62 11.55 -8.36
N MET A 91 0.39 11.77 -9.22
CA MET A 91 1.80 11.72 -8.85
C MET A 91 2.66 12.57 -9.79
N ASP A 92 3.82 13.01 -9.31
CA ASP A 92 4.84 13.63 -10.18
C ASP A 92 5.42 12.56 -11.13
N VAL A 93 5.78 12.97 -12.36
CA VAL A 93 6.30 12.06 -13.38
C VAL A 93 7.61 12.60 -13.94
N ARG A 94 8.65 11.75 -13.92
CA ARG A 94 9.92 11.99 -14.61
C ARG A 94 10.12 10.97 -15.71
N ARG A 95 10.73 11.41 -16.81
CA ARG A 95 10.93 10.58 -17.99
C ARG A 95 12.40 10.46 -18.36
N ILE A 96 12.82 9.23 -18.62
CA ILE A 96 14.16 8.91 -19.13
C ILE A 96 13.96 8.46 -20.57
N ARG A 97 14.16 9.40 -21.52
CA ARG A 97 14.07 9.08 -22.94
C ARG A 97 15.34 8.38 -23.39
N CYS A 98 15.18 7.22 -24.00
CA CYS A 98 16.28 6.41 -24.55
C CYS A 98 16.46 6.64 -26.05
N TYR A 99 15.89 7.72 -26.62
CA TYR A 99 15.98 8.12 -28.01
C TYR A 99 16.09 9.64 -28.16
N ASN A 100 16.61 10.07 -29.28
CA ASN A 100 16.61 11.43 -29.77
C ASN A 100 15.68 11.58 -31.01
N VAL A 101 15.30 12.80 -31.32
CA VAL A 101 14.60 13.11 -32.58
C VAL A 101 15.49 14.06 -33.38
N VAL A 102 16.02 13.57 -34.50
CA VAL A 102 16.89 14.32 -35.40
C VAL A 102 16.21 14.38 -36.76
N ASP A 103 15.94 15.57 -37.26
CA ASP A 103 15.24 15.81 -38.55
C ASP A 103 13.93 15.03 -38.65
N GLY A 104 13.16 14.95 -37.57
CA GLY A 104 11.88 14.24 -37.51
C GLY A 104 12.00 12.71 -37.43
N LYS A 105 13.20 12.16 -37.39
CA LYS A 105 13.48 10.73 -37.26
C LYS A 105 13.90 10.37 -35.85
N VAL A 106 13.42 9.22 -35.38
CA VAL A 106 13.86 8.64 -34.10
C VAL A 106 15.21 7.97 -34.27
N VAL A 107 16.14 8.32 -33.39
CA VAL A 107 17.48 7.77 -33.33
C VAL A 107 17.76 7.32 -31.90
N ASP A 108 18.30 6.11 -31.74
CA ASP A 108 18.67 5.61 -30.39
C ASP A 108 19.71 6.53 -29.74
N CYS A 109 19.56 6.75 -28.44
CA CYS A 109 20.58 7.41 -27.64
C CYS A 109 21.83 6.56 -27.54
N SER A 110 22.99 7.20 -27.44
CA SER A 110 24.17 6.55 -26.94
C SER A 110 24.01 6.10 -25.48
N LEU A 111 24.81 5.13 -25.07
CA LEU A 111 24.80 4.68 -23.68
C LEU A 111 25.15 5.81 -22.70
N GLU A 112 26.04 6.72 -23.12
CA GLU A 112 26.45 7.89 -22.34
C GLU A 112 25.28 8.86 -22.12
N GLU A 113 24.48 9.13 -23.15
CA GLU A 113 23.29 9.96 -23.05
C GLU A 113 22.23 9.35 -22.13
N VAL A 114 21.97 8.03 -22.25
CA VAL A 114 21.03 7.32 -21.36
C VAL A 114 21.53 7.39 -19.90
N ASN A 115 22.84 7.23 -19.70
CA ASN A 115 23.46 7.33 -18.39
C ASN A 115 23.27 8.73 -17.79
N GLN A 116 23.54 9.78 -18.56
CA GLN A 116 23.39 11.16 -18.09
C GLN A 116 21.94 11.46 -17.70
N ARG A 117 20.99 11.11 -18.56
CA ARG A 117 19.55 11.32 -18.27
C ARG A 117 19.08 10.54 -17.04
N THR A 118 19.62 9.35 -16.82
CA THR A 118 19.33 8.56 -15.61
C THR A 118 19.93 9.24 -14.38
N ASP A 119 21.17 9.72 -14.47
CA ASP A 119 21.85 10.39 -13.35
C ASP A 119 21.17 11.74 -13.00
N ASP A 120 20.61 12.45 -13.97
CA ASP A 120 19.80 13.66 -13.74
C ASP A 120 18.53 13.35 -12.93
N VAL A 121 17.88 12.23 -13.23
CA VAL A 121 16.70 11.78 -12.43
C VAL A 121 17.13 11.34 -11.03
N VAL A 122 18.27 10.68 -10.87
CA VAL A 122 18.83 10.35 -9.54
C VAL A 122 19.08 11.63 -8.72
N ALA A 123 19.68 12.66 -9.34
CA ALA A 123 19.94 13.94 -8.69
C ALA A 123 18.62 14.60 -8.25
N TYR A 124 17.61 14.58 -9.10
CA TYR A 124 16.27 15.06 -8.77
C TYR A 124 15.65 14.33 -7.58
N ILE A 125 15.73 12.98 -7.56
CA ILE A 125 15.21 12.17 -6.44
C ILE A 125 15.91 12.54 -5.13
N LYS A 126 17.25 12.65 -5.13
CA LYS A 126 18.03 13.05 -3.96
C LYS A 126 17.67 14.45 -3.46
N GLN A 127 17.45 15.38 -4.38
CA GLN A 127 16.97 16.73 -4.05
C GLN A 127 15.60 16.68 -3.37
N ARG A 128 14.63 15.93 -3.93
CA ARG A 128 13.29 15.80 -3.36
C ARG A 128 13.31 15.21 -1.95
N ILE A 129 14.17 14.21 -1.68
CA ILE A 129 14.36 13.67 -0.33
C ILE A 129 14.84 14.76 0.62
N THR A 130 15.79 15.56 0.19
CA THR A 130 16.34 16.67 1.00
C THR A 130 15.29 17.74 1.27
N GLU A 131 14.46 18.09 0.27
CA GLU A 131 13.36 19.07 0.42
C GLU A 131 12.29 18.61 1.41
N LEU A 132 12.00 17.32 1.49
CA LEU A 132 11.05 16.75 2.45
C LEU A 132 11.58 16.80 3.89
N GLY A 133 12.90 16.75 4.09
CA GLY A 133 13.50 16.82 5.42
C GLY A 133 12.84 15.86 6.41
N ASP A 134 12.27 16.40 7.49
CA ASP A 134 11.60 15.63 8.56
C ASP A 134 10.27 14.99 8.12
N ASP A 135 9.70 15.41 7.00
CA ASP A 135 8.48 14.82 6.44
C ASP A 135 8.77 13.55 5.62
N PHE A 136 10.04 13.30 5.31
CA PHE A 136 10.44 12.08 4.62
C PHE A 136 10.17 10.84 5.50
N ARG A 137 9.40 9.90 4.98
CA ARG A 137 9.06 8.64 5.66
C ARG A 137 9.83 7.48 5.03
N PRO A 138 10.93 7.01 5.68
CA PRO A 138 11.74 5.91 5.15
C PRO A 138 10.95 4.63 5.00
N TRP A 139 11.30 3.84 3.98
CA TRP A 139 10.83 2.46 3.85
C TRP A 139 11.32 1.62 5.01
N LYS A 140 10.40 1.09 5.78
CA LYS A 140 10.69 0.24 6.93
C LYS A 140 10.63 -1.23 6.56
N ASP A 141 11.44 -2.02 7.26
CA ASP A 141 11.20 -3.45 7.36
C ASP A 141 9.89 -3.73 8.10
N ILE A 142 9.37 -4.93 7.89
CA ILE A 142 8.15 -5.34 8.55
C ILE A 142 8.37 -5.51 10.04
N ASP A 143 7.44 -4.98 10.81
CA ASP A 143 7.40 -5.22 12.24
C ASP A 143 7.15 -6.70 12.53
N THR A 144 7.96 -7.29 13.39
CA THR A 144 7.69 -8.62 13.91
C THR A 144 6.76 -8.54 15.12
N VAL A 145 6.09 -9.65 15.42
CA VAL A 145 5.28 -9.79 16.65
C VAL A 145 6.10 -9.41 17.90
N SER A 146 7.37 -9.85 17.93
CA SER A 146 8.29 -9.54 19.03
C SER A 146 8.57 -8.05 19.17
N ASP A 147 8.75 -7.33 18.06
CA ASP A 147 9.02 -5.89 18.06
C ASP A 147 7.83 -5.10 18.58
N ILE A 148 6.63 -5.48 18.17
CA ILE A 148 5.38 -4.87 18.64
C ILE A 148 5.17 -5.14 20.13
N GLN A 149 5.39 -6.37 20.58
CA GLN A 149 5.26 -6.74 21.98
C GLN A 149 6.29 -6.01 22.87
N LYS A 150 7.54 -5.85 22.40
CA LYS A 150 8.57 -5.07 23.11
C LYS A 150 8.20 -3.59 23.25
N ARG A 151 7.55 -3.00 22.22
CA ARG A 151 7.02 -1.63 22.30
C ARG A 151 5.87 -1.50 23.29
N GLY A 152 5.17 -2.59 23.61
CA GLY A 152 4.03 -2.59 24.52
C GLY A 152 2.75 -1.98 23.92
N GLY A 153 2.69 -1.76 22.61
CA GLY A 153 1.52 -1.17 21.97
C GLY A 153 1.66 -0.99 20.47
N LEU A 154 0.58 -0.44 19.90
CA LEU A 154 0.41 -0.16 18.48
C LEU A 154 0.13 1.33 18.31
N SER A 155 0.69 1.95 17.28
CA SER A 155 0.39 3.32 16.88
C SER A 155 0.25 3.42 15.36
N VAL A 156 -0.75 4.15 14.89
CA VAL A 156 -0.92 4.45 13.45
C VAL A 156 0.30 5.17 12.89
N LYS A 157 0.96 5.99 13.72
CA LYS A 157 2.19 6.72 13.32
C LYS A 157 3.38 5.80 13.06
N ASP A 158 3.37 4.59 13.61
CA ASP A 158 4.45 3.61 13.41
C ASP A 158 4.31 2.87 12.09
N ASP A 159 3.21 3.04 11.36
CA ASP A 159 2.90 2.38 10.09
C ASP A 159 3.08 0.85 10.15
N ILE A 160 2.54 0.26 11.23
CA ILE A 160 2.71 -1.17 11.53
C ILE A 160 1.96 -2.01 10.51
N SER A 161 2.68 -2.93 9.87
CA SER A 161 2.13 -3.91 8.94
C SER A 161 2.57 -5.33 9.30
N LEU A 162 1.61 -6.27 9.28
CA LEU A 162 1.85 -7.69 9.50
C LEU A 162 1.42 -8.50 8.26
N TYR A 163 1.99 -9.66 8.04
CA TYR A 163 1.69 -10.45 6.83
C TYR A 163 0.63 -11.51 7.04
N THR A 164 0.47 -12.00 8.24
CA THR A 164 -0.44 -13.11 8.50
C THR A 164 -1.44 -12.77 9.59
N ILE A 165 -2.61 -13.39 9.52
CA ILE A 165 -3.61 -13.32 10.58
C ILE A 165 -3.08 -13.96 11.87
N ASP A 166 -2.22 -14.97 11.74
CA ASP A 166 -1.60 -15.64 12.89
C ASP A 166 -0.66 -14.69 13.64
N ASP A 167 0.10 -13.83 12.92
CA ASP A 167 0.93 -12.79 13.54
C ASP A 167 0.07 -11.74 14.26
N ILE A 168 -1.05 -11.32 13.63
CA ILE A 168 -1.99 -10.40 14.27
C ILE A 168 -2.52 -11.03 15.57
N ALA A 169 -2.99 -12.26 15.51
CA ALA A 169 -3.50 -12.97 16.70
C ALA A 169 -2.41 -13.11 17.78
N ALA A 170 -1.18 -13.41 17.38
CA ALA A 170 -0.04 -13.57 18.29
C ALA A 170 0.32 -12.27 19.01
N VAL A 171 0.19 -11.09 18.36
CA VAL A 171 0.39 -9.78 19.02
C VAL A 171 -0.50 -9.64 20.25
N PHE A 172 -1.73 -10.15 20.20
CA PHE A 172 -2.70 -10.09 21.31
C PHE A 172 -2.65 -11.31 22.23
N GLY A 173 -1.66 -12.20 22.04
CA GLY A 173 -1.52 -13.41 22.86
C GLY A 173 -2.64 -14.42 22.65
N THR A 174 -3.33 -14.36 21.52
CA THR A 174 -4.34 -15.33 21.12
C THR A 174 -3.81 -16.25 20.01
N ARG A 175 -4.35 -17.46 19.91
CA ARG A 175 -4.03 -18.39 18.83
C ARG A 175 -5.32 -18.92 18.21
N PRO A 176 -5.36 -19.17 16.90
CA PRO A 176 -6.49 -19.83 16.28
C PRO A 176 -6.75 -21.17 16.96
N LYS A 177 -8.01 -21.43 17.32
CA LYS A 177 -8.41 -22.68 18.00
C LYS A 177 -8.27 -23.94 17.12
N HIS A 178 -8.12 -23.78 15.81
CA HIS A 178 -8.01 -24.88 14.85
C HIS A 178 -6.89 -24.63 13.84
N ARG A 179 -6.17 -25.67 13.48
CA ARG A 179 -5.09 -25.65 12.48
C ARG A 179 -5.52 -24.88 11.23
N GLY A 180 -4.98 -23.69 11.08
CA GLY A 180 -4.87 -23.02 9.77
C GLY A 180 -6.03 -22.16 9.30
N PHE A 181 -7.18 -22.00 10.01
CA PHE A 181 -8.26 -21.19 9.48
C PHE A 181 -9.04 -20.43 10.56
N LEU A 182 -8.71 -19.16 10.73
CA LEU A 182 -9.66 -18.16 11.24
C LEU A 182 -10.63 -17.81 10.10
N ARG A 183 -11.78 -18.50 10.06
CA ARG A 183 -12.84 -18.21 9.06
C ARG A 183 -13.55 -16.90 9.32
N ALA A 184 -13.45 -16.36 10.52
CA ALA A 184 -14.01 -15.07 10.91
C ALA A 184 -13.05 -13.94 10.51
N SER A 185 -13.57 -12.75 10.25
CA SER A 185 -12.80 -11.54 9.96
C SER A 185 -12.22 -10.88 11.21
N GLY A 186 -12.35 -11.49 12.39
CA GLY A 186 -11.85 -10.97 13.65
C GLY A 186 -11.80 -12.00 14.77
N VAL A 187 -11.16 -11.63 15.87
CA VAL A 187 -11.04 -12.43 17.10
C VAL A 187 -11.14 -11.52 18.33
N ALA A 188 -11.82 -12.00 19.39
CA ALA A 188 -11.88 -11.27 20.65
C ALA A 188 -10.49 -11.14 21.29
N VAL A 189 -10.22 -9.99 21.88
CA VAL A 189 -9.00 -9.79 22.68
C VAL A 189 -9.15 -10.61 24.00
N PRO A 190 -8.14 -11.40 24.39
CA PRO A 190 -8.21 -12.16 25.63
C PRO A 190 -8.49 -11.25 26.86
N ASN A 191 -9.46 -11.65 27.67
CA ASN A 191 -9.91 -10.94 28.88
C ASN A 191 -10.53 -9.57 28.66
N LYS A 192 -10.85 -9.20 27.41
CA LYS A 192 -11.53 -7.94 27.03
C LYS A 192 -12.72 -8.27 26.12
N PRO A 193 -13.89 -8.58 26.68
CA PRO A 193 -15.04 -9.08 25.91
C PRO A 193 -15.58 -8.06 24.90
N ASP A 194 -15.38 -6.76 25.16
CA ASP A 194 -15.84 -5.68 24.28
C ASP A 194 -14.80 -5.22 23.26
N GLU A 195 -13.65 -5.91 23.19
CA GLU A 195 -12.59 -5.58 22.24
C GLU A 195 -12.37 -6.72 21.26
N VAL A 196 -12.41 -6.39 19.98
CA VAL A 196 -12.24 -7.33 18.87
C VAL A 196 -11.12 -6.86 17.95
N VAL A 197 -10.15 -7.74 17.71
CA VAL A 197 -9.19 -7.51 16.63
C VAL A 197 -9.87 -7.86 15.32
N TRP A 198 -9.90 -6.92 14.38
CA TRP A 198 -10.66 -7.05 13.14
C TRP A 198 -9.74 -6.79 11.92
N TRP A 199 -9.80 -7.70 10.94
CA TRP A 199 -9.06 -7.58 9.67
C TRP A 199 -10.03 -7.59 8.48
N PRO A 200 -10.69 -6.45 8.20
CA PRO A 200 -11.64 -6.34 7.11
C PRO A 200 -10.97 -6.58 5.76
N ASN A 201 -11.67 -7.36 4.93
CA ASN A 201 -11.25 -7.61 3.56
C ASN A 201 -12.00 -6.69 2.60
N THR A 202 -11.30 -5.74 2.00
CA THR A 202 -11.85 -4.76 1.06
C THR A 202 -12.27 -5.36 -0.30
N SER A 203 -11.85 -6.60 -0.58
CA SER A 203 -12.13 -7.29 -1.86
C SER A 203 -13.07 -8.50 -1.71
N HIS A 204 -13.89 -8.55 -0.66
CA HIS A 204 -14.76 -9.70 -0.40
C HIS A 204 -15.99 -9.71 -1.33
N ARG A 205 -16.38 -10.92 -1.82
CA ARG A 205 -17.49 -11.06 -2.78
C ARG A 205 -18.88 -10.76 -2.20
N LYS A 206 -19.09 -11.12 -0.92
CA LYS A 206 -20.40 -10.98 -0.23
C LYS A 206 -20.50 -9.75 0.64
N TRP A 207 -19.38 -9.14 1.01
CA TRP A 207 -19.27 -8.03 1.92
C TRP A 207 -18.58 -6.86 1.25
N ASP A 208 -18.96 -5.67 1.61
CA ASP A 208 -18.27 -4.44 1.31
C ASP A 208 -17.66 -3.89 2.60
N ASN A 209 -16.34 -3.76 2.61
CA ASN A 209 -15.58 -3.13 3.69
C ASN A 209 -14.74 -2.05 3.04
N SER A 210 -15.08 -0.80 3.22
CA SER A 210 -14.41 0.30 2.53
C SER A 210 -13.88 1.34 3.51
N LEU A 211 -12.60 1.66 3.40
CA LEU A 211 -12.04 2.86 4.01
C LEU A 211 -12.52 4.06 3.20
N GLN A 212 -13.11 5.05 3.88
CA GLN A 212 -13.62 6.24 3.24
C GLN A 212 -12.49 7.24 2.93
N GLU A 213 -12.77 8.24 2.11
CA GLU A 213 -11.81 9.27 1.68
C GLU A 213 -11.21 10.07 2.84
N ASP A 214 -11.92 10.17 3.96
CA ASP A 214 -11.43 10.83 5.18
C ASP A 214 -10.27 10.07 5.86
N GLY A 215 -9.99 8.82 5.44
CA GLY A 215 -8.93 7.97 5.99
C GLY A 215 -9.17 7.49 7.44
N VAL A 216 -10.34 7.81 8.04
CA VAL A 216 -10.66 7.50 9.44
C VAL A 216 -11.98 6.77 9.63
N THR A 217 -12.80 6.66 8.59
CA THR A 217 -14.08 5.96 8.63
C THR A 217 -14.02 4.68 7.81
N ILE A 218 -14.52 3.57 8.37
CA ILE A 218 -14.70 2.31 7.64
C ILE A 218 -16.18 1.97 7.60
N THR A 219 -16.70 1.68 6.41
CA THR A 219 -18.06 1.16 6.25
C THR A 219 -18.05 -0.33 6.03
N GLU A 220 -19.01 -1.05 6.63
CA GLU A 220 -19.17 -2.49 6.53
C GLU A 220 -20.64 -2.83 6.29
N TYR A 221 -20.91 -3.57 5.22
CA TYR A 221 -22.27 -4.05 4.93
C TYR A 221 -22.27 -5.28 4.01
N PRO A 222 -23.27 -6.16 4.12
CA PRO A 222 -23.50 -7.20 3.13
C PRO A 222 -23.92 -6.55 1.79
N ARG A 223 -23.38 -7.05 0.67
CA ARG A 223 -23.76 -6.56 -0.67
C ARG A 223 -25.23 -6.83 -0.98
N ASN A 224 -25.80 -7.89 -0.39
CA ASN A 224 -27.23 -8.15 -0.44
C ASN A 224 -27.99 -7.12 0.43
N GLU A 225 -28.76 -6.26 -0.19
CA GLU A 225 -29.47 -5.17 0.49
C GLU A 225 -30.48 -5.65 1.55
N SER A 226 -31.13 -6.78 1.32
CA SER A 226 -32.09 -7.35 2.26
C SER A 226 -31.49 -7.75 3.61
N GLU A 227 -30.18 -7.96 3.67
CA GLU A 227 -29.45 -8.36 4.88
C GLU A 227 -28.89 -7.18 5.68
N ARG A 228 -28.82 -5.98 5.08
CA ARG A 228 -28.16 -4.80 5.68
C ARG A 228 -28.78 -4.36 7.00
N ALA A 229 -30.10 -4.22 7.04
CA ALA A 229 -30.80 -3.79 8.24
C ALA A 229 -30.63 -4.78 9.40
N ALA A 230 -30.67 -6.08 9.12
CA ALA A 230 -30.41 -7.12 10.11
C ALA A 230 -28.98 -7.07 10.64
N HIS A 231 -28.01 -6.83 9.76
CA HIS A 231 -26.60 -6.69 10.13
C HIS A 231 -26.36 -5.47 11.03
N VAL A 232 -26.89 -4.30 10.67
CA VAL A 232 -26.82 -3.09 11.51
C VAL A 232 -27.47 -3.35 12.88
N LYS A 233 -28.65 -3.97 12.92
CA LYS A 233 -29.37 -4.31 14.16
C LYS A 233 -28.56 -5.22 15.07
N GLN A 234 -27.79 -6.15 14.51
CA GLN A 234 -26.93 -7.08 15.25
C GLN A 234 -25.82 -6.34 16.02
N HIS A 235 -25.26 -5.28 15.44
CA HIS A 235 -24.13 -4.55 16.02
C HIS A 235 -24.52 -3.32 16.84
N ILE A 236 -25.68 -2.72 16.59
CA ILE A 236 -26.08 -1.45 17.21
C ILE A 236 -26.24 -1.53 18.74
N GLY A 237 -26.57 -2.69 19.26
CA GLY A 237 -26.68 -2.95 20.69
C GLY A 237 -25.32 -3.14 21.41
N SER A 238 -24.25 -3.30 20.66
CA SER A 238 -22.91 -3.53 21.18
C SER A 238 -22.16 -2.21 21.44
N ASN A 239 -21.28 -2.22 22.44
CA ASN A 239 -20.27 -1.19 22.66
C ASN A 239 -18.87 -1.67 22.17
N GLU A 240 -18.85 -2.62 21.27
CA GLU A 240 -17.66 -3.23 20.73
C GLU A 240 -16.68 -2.20 20.18
N LYS A 241 -15.41 -2.32 20.58
CA LYS A 241 -14.28 -1.60 19.98
C LYS A 241 -13.54 -2.55 19.06
N ARG A 242 -13.23 -2.09 17.88
CA ARG A 242 -12.49 -2.85 16.89
C ARG A 242 -11.08 -2.33 16.74
N ILE A 243 -10.09 -3.17 17.04
CA ILE A 243 -8.68 -2.93 16.75
C ILE A 243 -8.44 -3.37 15.31
N VAL A 244 -8.29 -2.40 14.39
CA VAL A 244 -8.37 -2.65 12.96
C VAL A 244 -7.01 -2.88 12.35
N PHE A 245 -6.89 -4.00 11.63
CA PHE A 245 -5.81 -4.31 10.70
C PHE A 245 -6.37 -4.41 9.29
N LEU A 246 -6.34 -3.33 8.53
CA LEU A 246 -6.90 -3.30 7.18
C LEU A 246 -6.07 -4.16 6.23
N ARG A 247 -6.73 -5.12 5.57
CA ARG A 247 -6.08 -5.96 4.57
C ARG A 247 -5.81 -5.17 3.30
N TYR A 248 -4.58 -5.27 2.82
CA TYR A 248 -4.14 -4.61 1.61
C TYR A 248 -3.24 -5.58 0.83
N THR A 249 -3.34 -5.54 -0.49
CA THR A 249 -2.52 -6.36 -1.38
C THR A 249 -1.71 -5.41 -2.26
N ASP A 250 -0.39 -5.55 -2.23
CA ASP A 250 0.50 -4.74 -3.06
C ASP A 250 0.53 -5.23 -4.52
N MET A 251 1.28 -4.51 -5.36
CA MET A 251 1.40 -4.84 -6.78
C MET A 251 2.14 -6.16 -7.05
N LEU A 252 2.90 -6.67 -6.10
CA LEU A 252 3.53 -8.00 -6.18
C LEU A 252 2.54 -9.13 -5.83
N GLY A 253 1.31 -8.78 -5.45
CA GLY A 253 0.32 -9.72 -4.97
C GLY A 253 0.56 -10.16 -3.51
N LEU A 254 1.48 -9.49 -2.80
CA LEU A 254 1.72 -9.77 -1.39
C LEU A 254 0.64 -9.09 -0.55
N THR A 255 0.01 -9.88 0.29
CA THR A 255 -0.99 -9.37 1.23
C THR A 255 -0.34 -8.98 2.54
N SER A 256 -0.68 -7.80 3.04
CA SER A 256 -0.34 -7.34 4.39
C SER A 256 -1.58 -6.79 5.09
N TYR A 257 -1.44 -6.59 6.39
CA TYR A 257 -2.48 -6.06 7.27
C TYR A 257 -1.90 -4.87 8.03
N ARG A 258 -2.36 -3.66 7.69
CA ARG A 258 -1.89 -2.41 8.28
C ARG A 258 -2.76 -2.03 9.48
N PHE A 259 -2.12 -1.70 10.60
CA PHE A 259 -2.84 -1.18 11.76
C PHE A 259 -3.42 0.22 11.47
N MET A 260 -4.73 0.36 11.65
CA MET A 260 -5.48 1.58 11.34
C MET A 260 -5.96 2.33 12.59
N GLY A 261 -5.75 1.78 13.77
CA GLY A 261 -6.26 2.34 15.02
C GLY A 261 -7.38 1.53 15.66
N VAL A 262 -8.02 2.14 16.65
CA VAL A 262 -9.19 1.59 17.35
C VAL A 262 -10.44 2.30 16.87
N TYR A 263 -11.45 1.52 16.54
CA TYR A 263 -12.71 1.98 15.94
C TYR A 263 -13.88 1.64 16.82
N GLN A 264 -14.90 2.47 16.79
CA GLN A 264 -16.19 2.22 17.41
C GLN A 264 -17.32 2.58 16.44
N MET A 265 -18.45 1.88 16.55
CA MET A 265 -19.57 2.10 15.67
C MET A 265 -20.25 3.44 15.97
N ASN A 266 -20.40 4.26 14.93
CA ASN A 266 -21.31 5.40 14.97
C ASN A 266 -22.74 4.89 14.74
N LYS A 267 -23.49 4.73 15.83
CA LYS A 267 -24.83 4.10 15.83
C LYS A 267 -25.84 4.91 15.02
N GLU A 268 -25.81 6.23 15.14
CA GLU A 268 -26.74 7.13 14.45
C GLU A 268 -26.53 7.07 12.93
N ARG A 269 -25.28 7.24 12.48
CA ARG A 269 -24.94 7.13 11.06
C ARG A 269 -25.25 5.74 10.52
N SER A 270 -24.97 4.69 11.28
CA SER A 270 -25.19 3.32 10.84
C SER A 270 -26.67 3.02 10.55
N VAL A 271 -27.57 3.53 11.37
CA VAL A 271 -29.03 3.43 11.13
C VAL A 271 -29.44 4.23 9.91
N LYS A 272 -29.01 5.50 9.85
CA LYS A 272 -29.34 6.42 8.75
C LYS A 272 -28.86 5.91 7.39
N GLU A 273 -27.65 5.36 7.35
CA GLU A 273 -27.00 4.91 6.10
C GLU A 273 -27.30 3.43 5.77
N ASN A 274 -28.05 2.73 6.64
CA ASN A 274 -28.35 1.29 6.52
C ASN A 274 -27.10 0.42 6.27
N ARG A 275 -26.00 0.74 6.98
CA ARG A 275 -24.71 0.03 6.97
C ARG A 275 -23.95 0.31 8.25
N CYS A 276 -23.07 -0.58 8.69
CA CYS A 276 -22.23 -0.31 9.84
C CYS A 276 -21.18 0.75 9.48
N VAL A 277 -21.15 1.84 10.24
CA VAL A 277 -20.17 2.92 10.10
C VAL A 277 -19.28 2.89 11.34
N TRP A 278 -18.00 2.57 11.11
CA TRP A 278 -16.98 2.49 12.15
C TRP A 278 -16.08 3.71 12.07
N GLU A 279 -16.00 4.49 13.12
CA GLU A 279 -15.17 5.69 13.20
C GLU A 279 -13.98 5.46 14.13
N ARG A 280 -12.82 5.95 13.74
CA ARG A 280 -11.61 5.82 14.55
C ARG A 280 -11.71 6.69 15.80
N ILE A 281 -11.64 6.04 16.97
CA ILE A 281 -11.68 6.70 18.28
C ILE A 281 -10.30 6.85 18.91
N SER A 282 -9.29 6.07 18.44
CA SER A 282 -7.91 6.18 18.90
C SER A 282 -6.93 5.77 17.80
N GLU A 283 -5.81 6.46 17.71
CA GLU A 283 -4.67 6.11 16.87
C GLU A 283 -3.71 5.13 17.54
N THR A 284 -3.92 4.84 18.81
CA THR A 284 -3.03 3.97 19.60
C THR A 284 -3.82 2.88 20.32
N TYR A 285 -3.16 1.77 20.55
CA TYR A 285 -3.65 0.67 21.38
C TYR A 285 -2.53 0.16 22.30
N VAL A 286 -2.78 0.07 23.60
CA VAL A 286 -1.84 -0.48 24.59
C VAL A 286 -2.05 -1.97 24.72
N LEU A 287 -0.99 -2.76 24.54
CA LEU A 287 -1.01 -4.20 24.76
C LEU A 287 -0.90 -4.50 26.26
N ASP A 288 -1.70 -5.46 26.73
CA ASP A 288 -1.53 -5.95 28.07
C ASP A 288 -0.21 -6.75 28.13
N ASN A 289 0.80 -6.18 28.79
CA ASN A 289 2.04 -6.90 29.02
C ASN A 289 1.75 -8.12 29.90
N LYS A 290 1.59 -9.28 29.29
CA LYS A 290 1.72 -10.51 30.05
C LYS A 290 3.17 -10.61 30.48
N LYS A 291 3.43 -10.36 31.77
CA LYS A 291 4.66 -10.86 32.39
C LYS A 291 4.75 -12.35 32.08
N SER A 292 5.69 -12.72 31.20
CA SER A 292 6.09 -14.11 30.98
C SER A 292 6.66 -14.70 32.27
#